data_0f3260f67bf809cbc98883906a213113
#
_entry.id   0f3260f67bf809cbc98883906a213113
#
_cell.length_a   1.000
_cell.length_b   1.000
_cell.length_c   1.000
_cell.angle_alpha   90.00
_cell.angle_beta   90.00
_cell.angle_gamma   90.00
#
_symmetry.space_group_name_H-M   'P 1'
#
loop_
_entity.id
_entity.type
_entity.pdbx_description
1 polymer ?
#
loop_
_entity_poly.entity_id
_entity_poly.type
_entity_poly.pdbx_seq_one_letter_code
_entity_poly.pdbx_strand_id
1 'polypeptide(L)'
;MSFQSRRLSRGSHGATGPVTEAGKAVSSQNARKHGLNAPPGEAIVTKWFNVILNNRGDDQEEPSAADPRREAALRLAIAEARYHRALRKVDTHESEPGSAQQLAMKLRQEIWDVLAGMPKKIADGPADPHTLAYANFAIKQLEELFAQISHERRLYKRYLGEARAQRAKALRAWCALTATKT
;
A
#
# COMPACT_ATOMS: atom_id res chain seq x y z
N MET A 1 10.14 -12.30 49.61
CA MET A 1 10.86 -11.59 48.53
C MET A 1 9.86 -11.35 47.41
N SER A 2 9.34 -10.10 47.29
CA SER A 2 8.31 -9.75 46.32
C SER A 2 8.95 -9.33 45.01
N PHE A 3 8.68 -10.06 43.92
CA PHE A 3 9.02 -9.66 42.57
C PHE A 3 8.04 -8.60 42.09
N GLN A 4 8.42 -7.34 42.12
CA GLN A 4 7.68 -6.27 41.46
C GLN A 4 7.95 -6.31 39.96
N SER A 5 6.96 -6.78 39.19
CA SER A 5 6.91 -6.70 37.73
C SER A 5 6.87 -5.21 37.32
N ARG A 6 8.00 -4.66 36.87
CA ARG A 6 8.05 -3.37 36.17
C ARG A 6 7.36 -3.54 34.82
N ARG A 7 6.10 -3.13 34.72
CA ARG A 7 5.44 -2.83 33.44
C ARG A 7 6.19 -1.69 32.79
N LEU A 8 7.02 -2.01 31.78
CA LEU A 8 7.55 -1.02 30.86
C LEU A 8 6.33 -0.41 30.13
N SER A 9 5.99 0.81 30.47
CA SER A 9 5.05 1.62 29.70
C SER A 9 5.61 1.75 28.28
N ARG A 10 4.99 1.09 27.31
CA ARG A 10 5.20 1.38 25.90
C ARG A 10 4.82 2.84 25.70
N GLY A 11 5.81 3.72 25.66
CA GLY A 11 5.63 5.10 25.28
C GLY A 11 4.87 5.12 23.96
N SER A 12 3.73 5.78 23.94
CA SER A 12 3.03 6.11 22.71
C SER A 12 4.01 6.97 21.89
N HIS A 13 4.72 6.37 20.96
CA HIS A 13 5.46 7.13 19.96
C HIS A 13 4.41 7.91 19.19
N GLY A 14 4.21 9.17 19.58
CA GLY A 14 3.39 10.10 18.82
C GLY A 14 3.82 10.04 17.35
N ALA A 15 2.87 10.08 16.44
CA ALA A 15 3.13 10.05 15.02
C ALA A 15 4.15 11.14 14.67
N THR A 16 5.42 10.75 14.50
CA THR A 16 6.52 11.64 14.12
C THR A 16 6.44 11.91 12.61
N GLY A 17 5.35 12.58 12.18
CA GLY A 17 5.30 13.14 10.84
C GLY A 17 6.36 14.24 10.69
N PRO A 18 6.73 14.62 9.45
CA PRO A 18 7.70 15.66 9.21
C PRO A 18 7.25 16.99 9.82
N VAL A 19 8.07 17.53 10.73
CA VAL A 19 7.76 18.76 11.48
C VAL A 19 8.14 20.00 10.67
N THR A 20 9.17 19.89 9.80
CA THR A 20 9.66 21.01 8.98
C THR A 20 8.83 21.16 7.72
N GLU A 21 8.70 22.39 7.18
CA GLU A 21 8.01 22.67 5.91
C GLU A 21 8.63 21.91 4.74
N ALA A 22 9.96 21.82 4.68
CA ALA A 22 10.67 21.01 3.68
C ALA A 22 10.31 19.53 3.80
N GLY A 23 10.26 18.97 4.99
CA GLY A 23 9.85 17.59 5.25
C GLY A 23 8.39 17.35 4.89
N LYS A 24 7.48 18.31 5.16
CA LYS A 24 6.07 18.23 4.72
C LYS A 24 5.95 18.27 3.20
N ALA A 25 6.73 19.11 2.52
CA ALA A 25 6.76 19.18 1.06
C ALA A 25 7.21 17.84 0.44
N VAL A 26 8.29 17.25 0.93
CA VAL A 26 8.77 15.92 0.49
C VAL A 26 7.73 14.84 0.75
N SER A 27 7.11 14.82 1.93
CA SER A 27 6.05 13.86 2.26
C SER A 27 4.82 14.03 1.37
N SER A 28 4.44 15.28 1.06
CA SER A 28 3.35 15.60 0.12
C SER A 28 3.66 15.15 -1.30
N GLN A 29 4.90 15.34 -1.78
CA GLN A 29 5.33 14.86 -3.09
C GLN A 29 5.29 13.33 -3.17
N ASN A 30 5.74 12.63 -2.14
CA ASN A 30 5.67 11.17 -2.07
C ASN A 30 4.22 10.67 -2.09
N ALA A 31 3.32 11.36 -1.38
CA ALA A 31 1.89 11.05 -1.41
C ALA A 31 1.28 11.23 -2.81
N ARG A 32 1.71 12.28 -3.55
CA ARG A 32 1.29 12.53 -4.95
C ARG A 32 1.86 11.50 -5.92
N LYS A 33 3.13 11.12 -5.76
CA LYS A 33 3.82 10.15 -6.62
C LYS A 33 3.09 8.79 -6.65
N HIS A 34 2.58 8.35 -5.52
CA HIS A 34 1.86 7.07 -5.45
C HIS A 34 0.35 7.21 -5.74
N GLY A 35 -0.21 8.41 -5.76
CA GLY A 35 -1.61 8.70 -6.08
C GLY A 35 -2.65 8.09 -5.14
N LEU A 36 -2.22 7.40 -4.08
CA LEU A 36 -3.10 6.67 -3.17
C LEU A 36 -3.87 7.57 -2.20
N ASN A 37 -3.30 8.74 -1.86
CA ASN A 37 -3.94 9.75 -1.01
C ASN A 37 -4.75 10.78 -1.82
N ALA A 38 -4.69 10.74 -3.15
CA ALA A 38 -5.54 11.60 -3.97
C ALA A 38 -7.02 11.24 -3.75
N PRO A 39 -7.95 12.22 -3.80
CA PRO A 39 -9.37 11.90 -3.76
C PRO A 39 -9.73 10.92 -4.89
N PRO A 40 -10.62 9.97 -4.66
CA PRO A 40 -11.09 9.09 -5.73
C PRO A 40 -11.83 9.91 -6.79
N GLY A 41 -11.79 9.44 -8.04
CA GLY A 41 -12.52 10.08 -9.14
C GLY A 41 -14.02 10.08 -8.88
N GLU A 42 -14.67 11.18 -9.22
CA GLU A 42 -16.10 11.41 -8.98
C GLU A 42 -16.98 10.29 -9.58
N ALA A 43 -16.71 9.87 -10.80
CA ALA A 43 -17.45 8.80 -11.47
C ALA A 43 -17.44 7.46 -10.69
N ILE A 44 -16.32 7.12 -10.04
CA ILE A 44 -16.23 5.90 -9.24
C ILE A 44 -17.01 6.06 -7.93
N VAL A 45 -16.91 7.24 -7.32
CA VAL A 45 -17.66 7.55 -6.09
C VAL A 45 -19.16 7.50 -6.36
N THR A 46 -19.63 8.13 -7.44
CA THR A 46 -21.03 8.12 -7.85
C THR A 46 -21.54 6.70 -8.10
N LYS A 47 -20.73 5.86 -8.77
CA LYS A 47 -21.08 4.45 -8.98
C LYS A 47 -21.29 3.70 -7.66
N TRP A 48 -20.36 3.83 -6.71
CA TRP A 48 -20.50 3.21 -5.39
C TRP A 48 -21.65 3.79 -4.59
N PHE A 49 -21.87 5.10 -4.65
CA PHE A 49 -22.95 5.78 -3.98
C PHE A 49 -24.32 5.23 -4.44
N ASN A 50 -24.52 5.10 -5.73
CA ASN A 50 -25.74 4.54 -6.29
C ASN A 50 -25.94 3.07 -5.87
N VAL A 51 -24.87 2.26 -5.88
CA VAL A 51 -24.95 0.86 -5.40
C VAL A 51 -25.38 0.80 -3.92
N ILE A 52 -24.82 1.65 -3.06
CA ILE A 52 -25.12 1.67 -1.63
C ILE A 52 -26.58 2.10 -1.37
N LEU A 53 -27.09 3.05 -2.10
CA LEU A 53 -28.48 3.51 -1.97
C LEU A 53 -29.47 2.53 -2.62
N ASN A 54 -29.19 2.04 -3.83
CA ASN A 54 -30.10 1.18 -4.59
C ASN A 54 -30.24 -0.24 -4.03
N ASN A 55 -29.25 -0.73 -3.28
CA ASN A 55 -29.32 -2.06 -2.65
C ASN A 55 -30.41 -2.16 -1.54
N ARG A 56 -31.12 -1.09 -1.26
CA ARG A 56 -32.12 -1.09 -0.17
C ARG A 56 -33.57 -1.04 -0.59
N GLY A 57 -33.87 -0.93 -1.89
CA GLY A 57 -35.27 -0.91 -2.33
C GLY A 57 -36.13 0.23 -1.71
N ASP A 58 -35.49 1.25 -1.15
CA ASP A 58 -36.19 2.41 -0.60
C ASP A 58 -36.61 3.33 -1.77
N ASP A 59 -37.82 3.09 -2.23
CA ASP A 59 -38.49 3.92 -3.19
C ASP A 59 -38.67 5.35 -2.63
N GLN A 60 -38.06 6.32 -3.32
CA GLN A 60 -38.62 7.65 -3.58
C GLN A 60 -39.12 8.51 -2.42
N GLU A 61 -38.35 8.70 -1.38
CA GLU A 61 -38.45 9.99 -0.67
C GLU A 61 -37.50 10.99 -1.33
N GLU A 62 -38.03 12.11 -1.84
CA GLU A 62 -37.18 13.20 -2.35
C GLU A 62 -36.15 13.59 -1.30
N PRO A 63 -34.86 13.55 -1.64
CA PRO A 63 -33.82 13.71 -0.65
C PRO A 63 -33.75 15.15 -0.16
N SER A 64 -34.11 15.35 1.10
CA SER A 64 -33.77 16.58 1.81
C SER A 64 -32.27 16.82 1.74
N ALA A 65 -31.83 18.03 1.47
CA ALA A 65 -30.43 18.42 1.33
C ALA A 65 -29.56 18.11 2.58
N ALA A 66 -30.15 17.76 3.71
CA ALA A 66 -29.52 17.44 4.99
C ALA A 66 -29.79 16.01 5.48
N ASP A 67 -29.96 15.03 4.58
CA ASP A 67 -30.20 13.64 4.98
C ASP A 67 -28.88 12.99 5.49
N PRO A 68 -28.80 12.67 6.80
CA PRO A 68 -27.61 12.04 7.39
C PRO A 68 -27.30 10.66 6.78
N ARG A 69 -28.31 9.97 6.26
CA ARG A 69 -28.16 8.71 5.54
C ARG A 69 -27.39 8.90 4.23
N ARG A 70 -27.75 9.93 3.47
CA ARG A 70 -27.10 10.24 2.20
C ARG A 70 -25.63 10.64 2.42
N GLU A 71 -25.37 11.39 3.48
CA GLU A 71 -24.00 11.73 3.87
C GLU A 71 -23.17 10.49 4.26
N ALA A 72 -23.77 9.59 5.03
CA ALA A 72 -23.10 8.33 5.42
C ALA A 72 -22.86 7.42 4.22
N ALA A 73 -23.81 7.34 3.27
CA ALA A 73 -23.67 6.62 2.02
C ALA A 73 -22.51 7.19 1.17
N LEU A 74 -22.39 8.51 1.07
CA LEU A 74 -21.31 9.17 0.35
C LEU A 74 -19.95 8.90 1.00
N ARG A 75 -19.87 8.98 2.32
CA ARG A 75 -18.64 8.63 3.06
C ARG A 75 -18.24 7.18 2.82
N LEU A 76 -19.20 6.25 2.81
CA LEU A 76 -18.94 4.84 2.52
C LEU A 76 -18.51 4.65 1.06
N ALA A 77 -19.15 5.32 0.10
CA ALA A 77 -18.77 5.27 -1.32
C ALA A 77 -17.32 5.75 -1.57
N ILE A 78 -16.92 6.84 -0.91
CA ILE A 78 -15.53 7.34 -0.94
C ILE A 78 -14.56 6.31 -0.35
N ALA A 79 -14.93 5.68 0.77
CA ALA A 79 -14.10 4.68 1.43
C ALA A 79 -13.95 3.39 0.60
N GLU A 80 -15.03 2.93 -0.06
CA GLU A 80 -14.99 1.80 -1.01
C GLU A 80 -14.09 2.12 -2.21
N ALA A 81 -14.25 3.29 -2.82
CA ALA A 81 -13.42 3.70 -3.96
C ALA A 81 -11.92 3.77 -3.59
N ARG A 82 -11.57 4.25 -2.40
CA ARG A 82 -10.19 4.25 -1.87
C ARG A 82 -9.68 2.84 -1.63
N TYR A 83 -10.48 2.00 -1.00
CA TYR A 83 -10.11 0.61 -0.70
C TYR A 83 -9.82 -0.17 -1.98
N HIS A 84 -10.70 -0.10 -2.98
CA HIS A 84 -10.50 -0.78 -4.26
C HIS A 84 -9.30 -0.24 -5.06
N ARG A 85 -8.99 1.06 -4.94
CA ARG A 85 -7.77 1.62 -5.53
C ARG A 85 -6.53 1.05 -4.86
N ALA A 86 -6.50 1.02 -3.53
CA ALA A 86 -5.36 0.49 -2.77
C ALA A 86 -5.16 -1.00 -3.03
N LEU A 87 -6.25 -1.78 -3.08
CA LEU A 87 -6.22 -3.20 -3.41
C LEU A 87 -5.61 -3.43 -4.80
N ARG A 88 -6.12 -2.76 -5.83
CA ARG A 88 -5.57 -2.86 -7.19
C ARG A 88 -4.09 -2.51 -7.26
N LYS A 89 -3.62 -1.52 -6.49
CA LYS A 89 -2.20 -1.17 -6.46
C LYS A 89 -1.33 -2.26 -5.86
N VAL A 90 -1.82 -2.98 -4.85
CA VAL A 90 -1.11 -4.15 -4.31
C VAL A 90 -1.07 -5.26 -5.35
N ASP A 91 -2.20 -5.58 -5.97
CA ASP A 91 -2.33 -6.64 -6.97
C ASP A 91 -1.44 -6.35 -8.19
N THR A 92 -1.47 -5.12 -8.73
CA THR A 92 -0.64 -4.74 -9.89
C THR A 92 0.84 -4.78 -9.53
N HIS A 93 1.23 -4.34 -8.33
CA HIS A 93 2.63 -4.40 -7.90
C HIS A 93 3.15 -5.84 -7.80
N GLU A 94 2.29 -6.80 -7.44
CA GLU A 94 2.66 -8.22 -7.30
C GLU A 94 2.55 -9.01 -8.61
N SER A 95 1.65 -8.63 -9.53
CA SER A 95 1.24 -9.48 -10.68
C SER A 95 1.58 -8.92 -12.06
N GLU A 96 1.95 -7.63 -12.17
CA GLU A 96 2.11 -6.99 -13.48
C GLU A 96 3.36 -7.49 -14.21
N PRO A 97 3.25 -7.93 -15.50
CA PRO A 97 4.41 -8.27 -16.32
C PRO A 97 5.36 -7.08 -16.43
N GLY A 98 6.63 -7.27 -16.10
CA GLY A 98 7.61 -6.19 -16.03
C GLY A 98 7.60 -5.43 -14.69
N SER A 99 6.85 -5.91 -13.68
CA SER A 99 6.97 -5.39 -12.32
C SER A 99 8.43 -5.46 -11.84
N ALA A 100 8.81 -4.53 -10.97
CA ALA A 100 10.16 -4.51 -10.40
C ALA A 100 10.52 -5.86 -9.76
N GLN A 101 9.54 -6.59 -9.24
CA GLN A 101 9.71 -7.94 -8.70
C GLN A 101 10.09 -8.96 -9.77
N GLN A 102 9.42 -8.94 -10.94
CA GLN A 102 9.78 -9.83 -12.04
C GLN A 102 11.13 -9.49 -12.65
N LEU A 103 11.46 -8.19 -12.77
CA LEU A 103 12.78 -7.74 -13.21
C LEU A 103 13.88 -8.19 -12.23
N ALA A 104 13.64 -8.09 -10.92
CA ALA A 104 14.58 -8.57 -9.92
C ALA A 104 14.77 -10.11 -9.98
N MET A 105 13.69 -10.86 -10.23
CA MET A 105 13.79 -12.32 -10.41
C MET A 105 14.54 -12.68 -11.69
N LYS A 106 14.30 -11.98 -12.81
CA LYS A 106 15.05 -12.14 -14.05
C LYS A 106 16.53 -11.86 -13.85
N LEU A 107 16.86 -10.71 -13.29
CA LEU A 107 18.25 -10.30 -13.04
C LEU A 107 18.95 -11.29 -12.11
N ARG A 108 18.26 -11.77 -11.07
CA ARG A 108 18.77 -12.82 -10.20
C ARG A 108 19.08 -14.09 -10.99
N GLN A 109 18.20 -14.53 -11.88
CA GLN A 109 18.43 -15.72 -12.71
C GLN A 109 19.61 -15.53 -13.64
N GLU A 110 19.70 -14.37 -14.32
CA GLU A 110 20.83 -14.04 -15.19
C GLU A 110 22.17 -14.06 -14.44
N ILE A 111 22.21 -13.51 -13.23
CA ILE A 111 23.42 -13.57 -12.37
C ILE A 111 23.77 -15.02 -12.02
N TRP A 112 22.78 -15.85 -11.65
CA TRP A 112 23.00 -17.25 -11.37
C TRP A 112 23.48 -18.04 -12.58
N ASP A 113 22.96 -17.77 -13.77
CA ASP A 113 23.35 -18.41 -15.02
C ASP A 113 24.82 -18.04 -15.37
N VAL A 114 25.19 -16.76 -15.19
CA VAL A 114 26.59 -16.31 -15.36
C VAL A 114 27.52 -17.00 -14.34
N LEU A 115 27.13 -17.04 -13.05
CA LEU A 115 27.92 -17.69 -12.01
C LEU A 115 28.02 -19.22 -12.21
N ALA A 116 26.95 -19.86 -12.65
CA ALA A 116 26.93 -21.30 -12.94
C ALA A 116 27.72 -21.66 -14.20
N GLY A 117 27.79 -20.74 -15.17
CA GLY A 117 28.59 -20.88 -16.41
C GLY A 117 30.07 -20.57 -16.20
N MET A 118 30.45 -20.01 -15.06
CA MET A 118 31.87 -19.86 -14.73
C MET A 118 32.52 -21.23 -14.59
N PRO A 119 33.60 -21.50 -15.32
CA PRO A 119 34.28 -22.77 -15.24
C PRO A 119 34.69 -23.01 -13.78
N LYS A 120 34.48 -24.25 -13.29
CA LYS A 120 34.87 -24.72 -11.95
C LYS A 120 36.36 -24.54 -11.62
N LYS A 121 37.12 -23.94 -12.52
CA LYS A 121 38.52 -23.50 -12.37
C LYS A 121 38.76 -22.43 -11.29
N ILE A 122 37.72 -21.96 -10.60
CA ILE A 122 37.91 -21.16 -9.38
C ILE A 122 38.65 -21.99 -8.29
N ALA A 123 38.61 -23.30 -8.38
CA ALA A 123 39.41 -24.18 -7.48
C ALA A 123 40.91 -24.15 -7.77
N ASP A 124 41.31 -23.76 -8.98
CA ASP A 124 42.71 -23.93 -9.43
C ASP A 124 43.45 -22.60 -9.76
N GLY A 125 42.81 -21.43 -9.55
CA GLY A 125 43.48 -20.15 -9.78
C GLY A 125 42.67 -18.96 -9.27
N PRO A 126 43.30 -17.78 -9.08
CA PRO A 126 42.59 -16.59 -8.66
C PRO A 126 41.57 -16.19 -9.74
N ALA A 127 40.29 -16.00 -9.33
CA ALA A 127 39.26 -15.56 -10.22
C ALA A 127 39.69 -14.23 -10.89
N ASP A 128 39.41 -14.10 -12.20
CA ASP A 128 39.70 -12.87 -12.93
C ASP A 128 39.14 -11.65 -12.21
N PRO A 129 39.97 -10.63 -11.90
CA PRO A 129 39.50 -9.43 -11.18
C PRO A 129 38.32 -8.72 -11.82
N HIS A 130 38.22 -8.74 -13.16
CA HIS A 130 37.09 -8.13 -13.90
C HIS A 130 35.80 -8.90 -13.66
N THR A 131 35.85 -10.21 -13.64
CA THR A 131 34.69 -11.08 -13.37
C THR A 131 34.20 -10.89 -11.94
N LEU A 132 35.10 -10.81 -10.97
CA LEU A 132 34.73 -10.52 -9.56
C LEU A 132 34.14 -9.10 -9.40
N ALA A 133 34.71 -8.11 -10.06
CA ALA A 133 34.18 -6.74 -10.03
C ALA A 133 32.78 -6.67 -10.63
N TYR A 134 32.53 -7.34 -11.75
CA TYR A 134 31.20 -7.42 -12.37
C TYR A 134 30.20 -8.13 -11.46
N ALA A 135 30.55 -9.28 -10.88
CA ALA A 135 29.67 -10.00 -9.97
C ALA A 135 29.30 -9.16 -8.74
N ASN A 136 30.26 -8.47 -8.13
CA ASN A 136 30.02 -7.59 -6.99
C ASN A 136 29.12 -6.41 -7.37
N PHE A 137 29.32 -5.80 -8.54
CA PHE A 137 28.47 -4.73 -9.06
C PHE A 137 27.03 -5.23 -9.26
N ALA A 138 26.85 -6.37 -9.92
CA ALA A 138 25.53 -6.96 -10.18
C ALA A 138 24.80 -7.34 -8.89
N ILE A 139 25.49 -7.91 -7.91
CA ILE A 139 24.93 -8.22 -6.58
C ILE A 139 24.45 -6.94 -5.90
N LYS A 140 25.26 -5.87 -5.90
CA LYS A 140 24.89 -4.58 -5.31
C LYS A 140 23.66 -3.98 -5.97
N GLN A 141 23.57 -4.00 -7.30
CA GLN A 141 22.38 -3.53 -8.03
C GLN A 141 21.14 -4.34 -7.67
N LEU A 142 21.28 -5.66 -7.50
CA LEU A 142 20.20 -6.53 -7.09
C LEU A 142 19.71 -6.22 -5.67
N GLU A 143 20.63 -5.99 -4.73
CA GLU A 143 20.30 -5.62 -3.34
C GLU A 143 19.54 -4.29 -3.29
N GLU A 144 20.00 -3.27 -4.02
CA GLU A 144 19.33 -1.97 -4.13
C GLU A 144 17.91 -2.10 -4.70
N LEU A 145 17.74 -2.91 -5.76
CA LEU A 145 16.44 -3.17 -6.37
C LEU A 145 15.49 -3.90 -5.40
N PHE A 146 15.96 -4.92 -4.70
CA PHE A 146 15.17 -5.61 -3.69
C PHE A 146 14.80 -4.72 -2.50
N ALA A 147 15.69 -3.82 -2.09
CA ALA A 147 15.40 -2.86 -1.03
C ALA A 147 14.28 -1.90 -1.46
N GLN A 148 14.32 -1.39 -2.70
CA GLN A 148 13.28 -0.54 -3.27
C GLN A 148 11.93 -1.26 -3.35
N ILE A 149 11.90 -2.49 -3.91
CA ILE A 149 10.68 -3.30 -4.03
C ILE A 149 10.06 -3.55 -2.65
N SER A 150 10.89 -3.90 -1.67
CA SER A 150 10.44 -4.15 -0.30
C SER A 150 9.89 -2.89 0.37
N HIS A 151 10.45 -1.72 0.06
CA HIS A 151 9.96 -0.44 0.54
C HIS A 151 8.58 -0.12 -0.06
N GLU A 152 8.44 -0.22 -1.38
CA GLU A 152 7.18 0.04 -2.08
C GLU A 152 6.06 -0.92 -1.63
N ARG A 153 6.37 -2.20 -1.51
CA ARG A 153 5.42 -3.21 -1.02
C ARG A 153 4.90 -2.88 0.38
N ARG A 154 5.81 -2.48 1.30
CA ARG A 154 5.42 -2.05 2.66
C ARG A 154 4.51 -0.81 2.61
N LEU A 155 4.81 0.13 1.73
CA LEU A 155 4.04 1.34 1.54
C LEU A 155 2.62 1.01 1.07
N TYR A 156 2.47 0.21 0.01
CA TYR A 156 1.15 -0.20 -0.51
C TYR A 156 0.33 -0.99 0.51
N LYS A 157 0.95 -1.91 1.25
CA LYS A 157 0.29 -2.65 2.33
C LYS A 157 -0.19 -1.74 3.46
N ARG A 158 0.57 -0.70 3.80
CA ARG A 158 0.15 0.29 4.78
C ARG A 158 -1.08 1.07 4.28
N TYR A 159 -1.05 1.57 3.05
CA TYR A 159 -2.20 2.26 2.46
C TYR A 159 -3.44 1.38 2.38
N LEU A 160 -3.29 0.12 2.03
CA LEU A 160 -4.40 -0.84 2.03
C LEU A 160 -4.97 -1.04 3.44
N GLY A 161 -4.12 -1.13 4.46
CA GLY A 161 -4.52 -1.22 5.86
C GLY A 161 -5.31 0.02 6.32
N GLU A 162 -4.83 1.22 6.00
CA GLU A 162 -5.50 2.48 6.29
C GLU A 162 -6.85 2.59 5.58
N ALA A 163 -6.92 2.24 4.28
CA ALA A 163 -8.16 2.26 3.51
C ALA A 163 -9.18 1.24 4.04
N ARG A 164 -8.72 0.04 4.46
CA ARG A 164 -9.57 -0.98 5.12
C ARG A 164 -10.17 -0.46 6.43
N ALA A 165 -9.37 0.22 7.25
CA ALA A 165 -9.83 0.79 8.51
C ALA A 165 -10.87 1.91 8.28
N GLN A 166 -10.64 2.80 7.31
CA GLN A 166 -11.59 3.84 6.92
C GLN A 166 -12.90 3.25 6.40
N ARG A 167 -12.83 2.24 5.54
CA ARG A 167 -13.99 1.50 5.03
C ARG A 167 -14.80 0.89 6.18
N ALA A 168 -14.15 0.19 7.09
CA ALA A 168 -14.83 -0.42 8.24
C ALA A 168 -15.50 0.61 9.15
N LYS A 169 -14.88 1.79 9.35
CA LYS A 169 -15.48 2.91 10.10
C LYS A 169 -16.71 3.46 9.38
N ALA A 170 -16.63 3.71 8.08
CA ALA A 170 -17.75 4.23 7.29
C ALA A 170 -18.91 3.23 7.21
N LEU A 171 -18.60 1.93 7.07
CA LEU A 171 -19.61 0.87 7.06
C LEU A 171 -20.36 0.78 8.40
N ARG A 172 -19.66 0.85 9.53
CA ARG A 172 -20.32 0.87 10.86
C ARG A 172 -21.24 2.08 11.01
N ALA A 173 -20.82 3.25 10.58
CA ALA A 173 -21.65 4.46 10.63
C ALA A 173 -22.91 4.32 9.75
N TRP A 174 -22.76 3.74 8.56
CA TRP A 174 -23.88 3.44 7.67
C TRP A 174 -24.86 2.44 8.31
N CYS A 175 -24.36 1.34 8.83
CA CYS A 175 -25.18 0.31 9.49
C CYS A 175 -25.94 0.87 10.70
N ALA A 176 -25.31 1.71 11.52
CA ALA A 176 -25.96 2.34 12.68
C ALA A 176 -27.18 3.17 12.28
N LEU A 177 -27.05 4.00 11.21
CA LEU A 177 -28.18 4.82 10.70
C LEU A 177 -29.27 4.02 10.03
N THR A 178 -28.94 2.80 9.59
CA THR A 178 -29.88 1.95 8.89
C THR A 178 -30.60 0.96 9.82
N ALA A 179 -30.03 0.62 10.99
CA ALA A 179 -30.64 -0.22 11.99
C ALA A 179 -31.70 0.50 12.85
N THR A 180 -31.66 1.83 12.95
CA THR A 180 -32.60 2.61 13.77
C THR A 180 -34.00 2.80 13.15
N LYS A 181 -34.26 2.28 11.94
CA LYS A 181 -35.55 2.39 11.25
C LYS A 181 -36.40 1.10 11.30
N THR A 182 -35.98 0.09 12.05
CA THR A 182 -36.76 -1.14 12.30
C THR A 182 -37.38 -1.10 13.67
#